data_f0fec3680c949d31494161e6f813e4c5
#
_entry.id   f0fec3680c949d31494161e6f813e4c5
#
_cell.length_a   1.000
_cell.length_b   1.000
_cell.length_c   1.000
_cell.angle_alpha   90.00
_cell.angle_beta   90.00
_cell.angle_gamma   90.00
#
_symmetry.space_group_name_H-M   'P 1'
#
loop_
_entity.id
_entity.type
_entity.pdbx_description
1 polymer ?
#
loop_
_entity_poly.entity_id
_entity_poly.type
_entity_poly.pdbx_seq_one_letter_code
_entity_poly.pdbx_strand_id
1 'polypeptide(L)'
;MKLRLSFKILRHKTPISFFRIRLEEWCLIFYREQFGGSLSLIFYILNTLFWCIPLFVLVATKAAVPLESWSQKCSRMLNAIAENWIWVNNQNQKIVGNTHWDVKGIDTLDRPGWYLVLANHQSWVDILVLQRVFYRKIPFLKFFIKKEMLWFPLLGQAWWAMDFPSVKRYSKSDFQKTRT
;
A
#
# COMPACT_ATOMS: atom_id res chain seq x y z
N MET A 1 -19.74 7.59 -11.14
CA MET A 1 -18.62 8.54 -10.95
C MET A 1 -17.36 7.87 -11.50
N LYS A 2 -16.75 8.43 -12.56
CA LYS A 2 -15.55 7.86 -13.17
C LYS A 2 -14.34 8.28 -12.33
N LEU A 3 -13.74 7.37 -11.60
CA LEU A 3 -12.51 7.62 -10.84
C LEU A 3 -11.33 7.57 -11.81
N ARG A 4 -10.64 8.70 -11.97
CA ARG A 4 -9.46 8.79 -12.82
C ARG A 4 -8.24 9.00 -11.94
N LEU A 5 -7.45 7.95 -11.72
CA LEU A 5 -6.19 8.04 -11.02
C LEU A 5 -5.04 8.26 -12.01
N SER A 6 -4.27 9.31 -11.79
CA SER A 6 -3.08 9.62 -12.58
C SER A 6 -1.85 9.46 -11.69
N PHE A 7 -0.84 8.75 -12.17
CA PHE A 7 0.40 8.52 -11.44
C PHE A 7 1.57 9.06 -12.23
N LYS A 8 2.57 9.52 -11.51
CA LYS A 8 3.89 9.83 -12.02
C LYS A 8 4.89 8.95 -11.31
N ILE A 9 5.65 8.17 -12.06
CA ILE A 9 6.71 7.34 -11.52
C ILE A 9 8.04 7.94 -11.92
N LEU A 10 8.86 8.19 -10.93
CA LEU A 10 10.25 8.62 -11.09
C LEU A 10 11.16 7.43 -10.82
N ARG A 11 11.96 7.05 -11.81
CA ARG A 11 13.03 6.07 -11.68
C ARG A 11 14.37 6.79 -11.75
N HIS A 12 15.32 6.40 -10.92
CA HIS A 12 16.70 6.91 -11.00
C HIS A 12 17.30 6.52 -12.36
N LYS A 13 17.58 7.51 -13.24
CA LYS A 13 18.18 7.40 -14.58
C LYS A 13 17.25 7.17 -15.78
N THR A 14 15.93 7.27 -15.68
CA THR A 14 15.03 7.16 -16.83
C THR A 14 13.99 8.29 -16.88
N PRO A 15 13.48 8.65 -18.09
CA PRO A 15 12.47 9.71 -18.22
C PRO A 15 11.15 9.33 -17.55
N ILE A 16 10.43 10.35 -17.20
CA ILE A 16 9.15 10.29 -16.47
C ILE A 16 8.11 9.57 -17.33
N SER A 17 7.55 8.46 -16.78
CA SER A 17 6.39 7.80 -17.37
C SER A 17 5.11 8.29 -16.68
N PHE A 18 4.13 8.72 -17.47
CA PHE A 18 2.79 9.06 -16.99
C PHE A 18 1.89 7.83 -17.11
N PHE A 19 1.22 7.49 -16.03
CA PHE A 19 0.26 6.39 -15.99
C PHE A 19 -1.12 6.95 -15.73
N ARG A 20 -2.11 6.42 -16.44
CA ARG A 20 -3.51 6.76 -16.23
C ARG A 20 -4.29 5.47 -15.98
N ILE A 21 -5.01 5.42 -14.86
CA ILE A 21 -5.96 4.35 -14.55
C ILE A 21 -7.36 4.95 -14.62
N ARG A 22 -8.24 4.31 -15.38
CA ARG A 22 -9.66 4.62 -15.41
C ARG A 22 -10.41 3.49 -14.70
N LEU A 23 -11.06 3.83 -13.60
CA LEU A 23 -11.94 2.92 -12.86
C LEU A 23 -13.36 3.40 -13.08
N GLU A 24 -14.12 2.68 -13.87
CA GLU A 24 -15.44 3.16 -14.31
C GLU A 24 -16.57 2.86 -13.31
N GLU A 25 -16.39 1.93 -12.35
CA GLU A 25 -17.53 1.42 -11.58
C GLU A 25 -17.32 1.15 -10.07
N TRP A 26 -16.19 1.49 -9.45
CA TRP A 26 -15.90 1.11 -8.05
C TRP A 26 -16.87 1.69 -7.01
N CYS A 27 -17.40 2.90 -7.23
CA CYS A 27 -18.37 3.50 -6.31
C CYS A 27 -19.76 2.86 -6.38
N LEU A 28 -20.13 2.27 -7.54
CA LEU A 28 -21.43 1.64 -7.71
C LEU A 28 -21.49 0.23 -7.14
N ILE A 29 -20.34 -0.49 -7.10
CA ILE A 29 -20.27 -1.86 -6.56
C ILE A 29 -20.42 -1.86 -5.04
N PHE A 30 -19.85 -0.89 -4.33
CA PHE A 30 -20.05 -0.74 -2.88
C PHE A 30 -21.50 -0.41 -2.50
N TYR A 31 -22.25 0.22 -3.41
CA TYR A 31 -23.63 0.65 -3.14
C TYR A 31 -24.68 -0.35 -3.68
N ARG A 32 -24.38 -1.08 -4.73
CA ARG A 32 -25.36 -1.93 -5.44
C ARG A 32 -25.53 -3.33 -4.86
N GLU A 33 -24.54 -3.82 -4.12
CA GLU A 33 -24.63 -5.12 -3.43
C GLU A 33 -24.20 -4.97 -1.97
N GLN A 34 -25.09 -4.48 -1.11
CA GLN A 34 -24.84 -4.32 0.33
C GLN A 34 -24.28 -5.58 1.00
N PHE A 35 -24.68 -6.75 0.53
CA PHE A 35 -24.18 -8.04 1.02
C PHE A 35 -22.74 -8.35 0.53
N GLY A 36 -22.44 -8.13 -0.74
CA GLY A 36 -21.12 -8.39 -1.31
C GLY A 36 -20.05 -7.45 -0.75
N GLY A 37 -20.40 -6.17 -0.54
CA GLY A 37 -19.50 -5.19 0.06
C GLY A 37 -19.17 -5.51 1.52
N SER A 38 -20.16 -5.88 2.31
CA SER A 38 -19.99 -6.25 3.72
C SER A 38 -19.16 -7.53 3.87
N LEU A 39 -19.43 -8.54 3.05
CA LEU A 39 -18.66 -9.78 3.02
C LEU A 39 -17.20 -9.54 2.62
N SER A 40 -16.99 -8.70 1.62
CA SER A 40 -15.64 -8.30 1.19
C SER A 40 -14.88 -7.57 2.30
N LEU A 41 -15.54 -6.66 3.03
CA LEU A 41 -14.93 -5.97 4.16
C LEU A 41 -14.53 -6.94 5.28
N ILE A 42 -15.41 -7.88 5.63
CA ILE A 42 -15.10 -8.93 6.61
C ILE A 42 -13.88 -9.73 6.14
N PHE A 43 -13.84 -10.11 4.86
CA PHE A 43 -12.71 -10.82 4.30
C PHE A 43 -11.39 -10.02 4.40
N TYR A 44 -11.40 -8.71 4.12
CA TYR A 44 -10.22 -7.85 4.30
C TYR A 44 -9.76 -7.84 5.76
N ILE A 45 -10.68 -7.75 6.71
CA ILE A 45 -10.36 -7.77 8.15
C ILE A 45 -9.73 -9.10 8.53
N LEU A 46 -10.37 -10.22 8.17
CA LEU A 46 -9.87 -11.57 8.48
C LEU A 46 -8.50 -11.83 7.83
N ASN A 47 -8.33 -11.44 6.56
CA ASN A 47 -7.04 -11.55 5.88
C ASN A 47 -5.95 -10.74 6.60
N THR A 48 -6.28 -9.51 7.03
CA THR A 48 -5.33 -8.67 7.77
C THR A 48 -4.95 -9.30 9.11
N LEU A 49 -5.93 -9.77 9.89
CA LEU A 49 -5.68 -10.45 11.18
C LEU A 49 -4.83 -11.70 10.99
N PHE A 50 -5.11 -12.52 9.98
CA PHE A 50 -4.35 -13.72 9.67
C PHE A 50 -2.86 -13.39 9.39
N TRP A 51 -2.59 -12.44 8.53
CA TRP A 51 -1.21 -12.07 8.17
C TRP A 51 -0.48 -11.27 9.24
N CYS A 52 -1.20 -10.64 10.17
CA CYS A 52 -0.58 -10.01 11.34
C CYS A 52 0.12 -11.03 12.24
N ILE A 53 -0.38 -12.28 12.33
CA ILE A 53 0.22 -13.31 13.19
C ILE A 53 1.68 -13.59 12.78
N PRO A 54 1.98 -14.09 11.57
CA PRO A 54 3.36 -14.35 11.15
C PRO A 54 4.20 -13.07 11.10
N LEU A 55 3.60 -11.92 10.80
CA LEU A 55 4.30 -10.64 10.81
C LEU A 55 4.84 -10.31 12.20
N PHE A 56 4.01 -10.37 13.26
CA PHE A 56 4.46 -10.04 14.61
C PHE A 56 5.41 -11.07 15.19
N VAL A 57 5.24 -12.36 14.87
CA VAL A 57 6.23 -13.39 15.23
C VAL A 57 7.59 -13.04 14.63
N LEU A 58 7.63 -12.67 13.36
CA LEU A 58 8.87 -12.32 12.68
C LEU A 58 9.49 -11.02 13.22
N VAL A 59 8.67 -10.02 13.57
CA VAL A 59 9.13 -8.79 14.22
C VAL A 59 9.76 -9.09 15.58
N ALA A 60 9.14 -9.95 16.38
CA ALA A 60 9.66 -10.37 17.68
C ALA A 60 11.02 -11.08 17.55
N THR A 61 11.16 -11.99 16.56
CA THR A 61 12.45 -12.66 16.30
C THR A 61 13.51 -11.70 15.77
N LYS A 62 13.13 -10.71 14.96
CA LYS A 62 14.03 -9.66 14.48
C LYS A 62 14.56 -8.81 15.64
N ALA A 63 13.70 -8.49 16.61
CA ALA A 63 14.09 -7.72 17.80
C ALA A 63 14.95 -8.53 18.78
N ALA A 64 14.72 -9.84 18.89
CA ALA A 64 15.45 -10.72 19.80
C ALA A 64 16.88 -11.04 19.34
N VAL A 65 17.16 -10.98 18.04
CA VAL A 65 18.46 -11.36 17.46
C VAL A 65 19.11 -10.16 16.80
N PRO A 66 20.06 -9.46 17.46
CA PRO A 66 20.69 -8.23 16.96
C PRO A 66 21.81 -8.52 15.93
N LEU A 67 21.57 -9.40 14.98
CA LEU A 67 22.48 -9.71 13.87
C LEU A 67 22.00 -9.02 12.60
N GLU A 68 22.85 -8.25 11.94
CA GLU A 68 22.51 -7.53 10.71
C GLU A 68 22.04 -8.46 9.59
N SER A 69 22.71 -9.59 9.39
CA SER A 69 22.32 -10.60 8.41
C SER A 69 20.92 -11.19 8.70
N TRP A 70 20.55 -11.36 9.97
CA TRP A 70 19.24 -11.81 10.39
C TRP A 70 18.19 -10.70 10.16
N SER A 71 18.49 -9.48 10.55
CA SER A 71 17.62 -8.32 10.32
C SER A 71 17.25 -8.17 8.85
N GLN A 72 18.22 -8.30 7.93
CA GLN A 72 17.99 -8.23 6.49
C GLN A 72 17.14 -9.41 5.97
N LYS A 73 17.34 -10.63 6.49
CA LYS A 73 16.48 -11.78 6.18
C LYS A 73 15.05 -11.54 6.65
N CYS A 74 14.87 -11.08 7.89
CA CYS A 74 13.55 -10.73 8.42
C CYS A 74 12.86 -9.65 7.58
N SER A 75 13.55 -8.59 7.19
CA SER A 75 12.96 -7.54 6.34
C SER A 75 12.50 -8.07 4.98
N ARG A 76 13.23 -9.00 4.36
CA ARG A 76 12.79 -9.68 3.14
C ARG A 76 11.56 -10.55 3.37
N MET A 77 11.50 -11.27 4.47
CA MET A 77 10.35 -12.11 4.83
C MET A 77 9.12 -11.25 5.18
N LEU A 78 9.29 -10.12 5.87
CA LEU A 78 8.21 -9.16 6.13
C LEU A 78 7.61 -8.62 4.83
N ASN A 79 8.44 -8.26 3.87
CA ASN A 79 7.96 -7.83 2.55
C ASN A 79 7.21 -8.96 1.82
N ALA A 80 7.67 -10.22 1.92
CA ALA A 80 6.98 -11.36 1.33
C ALA A 80 5.62 -11.62 1.99
N ILE A 81 5.51 -11.49 3.31
CA ILE A 81 4.24 -11.56 4.06
C ILE A 81 3.28 -10.49 3.53
N ALA A 82 3.74 -9.25 3.41
CA ALA A 82 2.92 -8.16 2.90
C ALA A 82 2.52 -8.35 1.42
N GLU A 83 3.40 -8.87 0.58
CA GLU A 83 3.08 -9.23 -0.80
C GLU A 83 1.99 -10.33 -0.86
N ASN A 84 2.05 -11.32 0.01
CA ASN A 84 1.01 -12.37 0.09
C ASN A 84 -0.33 -11.81 0.59
N TRP A 85 -0.31 -10.91 1.58
CA TRP A 85 -1.50 -10.18 2.02
C TRP A 85 -2.14 -9.41 0.86
N ILE A 86 -1.35 -8.69 0.05
CA ILE A 86 -1.83 -8.01 -1.15
C ILE A 86 -2.40 -9.00 -2.17
N TRP A 87 -1.75 -10.14 -2.37
CA TRP A 87 -2.22 -11.15 -3.31
C TRP A 87 -3.61 -11.66 -2.94
N VAL A 88 -3.84 -11.98 -1.67
CA VAL A 88 -5.17 -12.42 -1.17
C VAL A 88 -6.21 -11.30 -1.36
N ASN A 89 -5.86 -10.05 -1.05
CA ASN A 89 -6.74 -8.90 -1.30
C ASN A 89 -7.08 -8.74 -2.79
N ASN A 90 -6.11 -8.96 -3.67
CA ASN A 90 -6.34 -8.92 -5.11
C ASN A 90 -7.28 -10.03 -5.60
N GLN A 91 -7.24 -11.24 -5.00
CA GLN A 91 -8.22 -12.30 -5.31
C GLN A 91 -9.62 -11.90 -4.85
N ASN A 92 -9.76 -11.34 -3.64
CA ASN A 92 -11.04 -10.81 -3.17
C ASN A 92 -11.62 -9.77 -4.15
N GLN A 93 -10.80 -8.83 -4.60
CA GLN A 93 -11.22 -7.83 -5.60
C GLN A 93 -11.63 -8.44 -6.94
N LYS A 94 -11.02 -9.56 -7.36
CA LYS A 94 -11.41 -10.26 -8.59
C LYS A 94 -12.76 -10.96 -8.45
N ILE A 95 -13.05 -11.53 -7.28
CA ILE A 95 -14.26 -12.30 -7.01
C ILE A 95 -15.46 -11.37 -6.84
N VAL A 96 -15.28 -10.28 -6.07
CA VAL A 96 -16.38 -9.37 -5.71
C VAL A 96 -16.56 -8.27 -6.75
N GLY A 97 -15.51 -7.89 -7.46
CA GLY A 97 -15.51 -6.73 -8.37
C GLY A 97 -15.58 -7.13 -9.85
N ASN A 98 -16.58 -6.63 -10.56
CA ASN A 98 -16.65 -6.63 -12.02
C ASN A 98 -15.95 -5.37 -12.59
N THR A 99 -14.72 -5.09 -12.14
CA THR A 99 -14.01 -3.85 -12.48
C THR A 99 -13.17 -4.04 -13.72
N HIS A 100 -13.39 -3.20 -14.71
CA HIS A 100 -12.54 -3.14 -15.90
C HIS A 100 -11.29 -2.30 -15.63
N TRP A 101 -10.11 -2.89 -15.86
CA TRP A 101 -8.81 -2.26 -15.58
C TRP A 101 -8.17 -1.81 -16.90
N ASP A 102 -8.14 -0.50 -17.15
CA ASP A 102 -7.35 0.08 -18.24
C ASP A 102 -6.07 0.68 -17.65
N VAL A 103 -5.00 -0.08 -17.67
CA VAL A 103 -3.70 0.32 -17.11
C VAL A 103 -2.67 0.41 -18.22
N LYS A 104 -2.09 1.60 -18.43
CA LYS A 104 -1.13 1.87 -19.49
C LYS A 104 0.25 2.16 -18.94
N GLY A 105 1.30 1.75 -19.64
CA GLY A 105 2.69 2.12 -19.34
C GLY A 105 3.39 1.26 -18.29
N ILE A 106 2.80 0.15 -17.82
CA ILE A 106 3.40 -0.72 -16.79
C ILE A 106 4.53 -1.60 -17.34
N ASP A 107 4.54 -1.83 -18.65
CA ASP A 107 5.45 -2.80 -19.28
C ASP A 107 6.92 -2.40 -19.23
N THR A 108 7.19 -1.12 -18.92
CA THR A 108 8.55 -0.56 -18.78
C THR A 108 9.10 -0.66 -17.35
N LEU A 109 8.34 -1.23 -16.42
CA LEU A 109 8.74 -1.32 -15.02
C LEU A 109 9.46 -2.63 -14.73
N ASP A 110 10.60 -2.52 -14.03
CA ASP A 110 11.42 -3.65 -13.62
C ASP A 110 11.44 -3.78 -12.09
N ARG A 111 11.26 -4.99 -11.57
CA ARG A 111 11.26 -5.23 -10.13
C ARG A 111 12.52 -4.77 -9.40
N PRO A 112 13.75 -4.89 -9.92
CA PRO A 112 14.97 -4.46 -9.23
C PRO A 112 15.25 -2.94 -9.31
N GLY A 113 14.23 -2.11 -9.51
CA GLY A 113 14.38 -0.64 -9.61
C GLY A 113 14.06 0.10 -8.30
N TRP A 114 14.53 1.35 -8.23
CA TRP A 114 14.09 2.33 -7.21
C TRP A 114 13.03 3.22 -7.82
N TYR A 115 11.88 3.34 -7.16
CA TYR A 115 10.73 4.08 -7.69
C TYR A 115 10.18 5.06 -6.66
N LEU A 116 9.84 6.26 -7.11
CA LEU A 116 9.00 7.19 -6.38
C LEU A 116 7.67 7.31 -7.13
N VAL A 117 6.59 6.85 -6.51
CA VAL A 117 5.24 6.88 -7.07
C VAL A 117 4.51 8.09 -6.51
N LEU A 118 4.10 9.01 -7.37
CA LEU A 118 3.28 10.17 -7.03
C LEU A 118 1.88 9.94 -7.57
N ALA A 119 0.89 9.96 -6.69
CA ALA A 119 -0.51 9.74 -7.03
C ALA A 119 -1.39 10.90 -6.53
N ASN A 120 -2.43 11.25 -7.28
CA ASN A 120 -3.48 12.12 -6.77
C ASN A 120 -4.40 11.31 -5.85
N HIS A 121 -4.04 11.26 -4.57
CA HIS A 121 -4.75 10.49 -3.57
C HIS A 121 -6.09 11.15 -3.22
N GLN A 122 -7.21 10.44 -3.42
CA GLN A 122 -8.55 10.92 -3.16
C GLN A 122 -9.29 10.07 -2.11
N SER A 123 -8.95 8.77 -1.99
CA SER A 123 -9.64 7.85 -1.09
C SER A 123 -8.74 6.69 -0.64
N TRP A 124 -9.15 5.99 0.41
CA TRP A 124 -8.49 4.76 0.88
C TRP A 124 -8.42 3.66 -0.19
N VAL A 125 -9.36 3.67 -1.12
CA VAL A 125 -9.40 2.71 -2.23
C VAL A 125 -8.18 2.85 -3.14
N ASP A 126 -7.64 4.06 -3.28
CA ASP A 126 -6.45 4.32 -4.10
C ASP A 126 -5.25 3.49 -3.64
N ILE A 127 -5.12 3.23 -2.34
CA ILE A 127 -4.06 2.40 -1.78
C ILE A 127 -4.17 0.96 -2.31
N LEU A 128 -5.39 0.39 -2.29
CA LEU A 128 -5.65 -0.95 -2.80
C LEU A 128 -5.42 -1.04 -4.31
N VAL A 129 -5.82 0.01 -5.05
CA VAL A 129 -5.58 0.12 -6.48
C VAL A 129 -4.08 0.15 -6.80
N LEU A 130 -3.33 1.00 -6.10
CA LEU A 130 -1.87 1.09 -6.27
C LEU A 130 -1.19 -0.25 -5.95
N GLN A 131 -1.55 -0.87 -4.84
CA GLN A 131 -1.02 -2.17 -4.47
C GLN A 131 -1.30 -3.24 -5.53
N ARG A 132 -2.51 -3.26 -6.10
CA ARG A 132 -2.87 -4.21 -7.16
C ARG A 132 -2.11 -3.96 -8.44
N VAL A 133 -2.06 -2.72 -8.91
CA VAL A 133 -1.43 -2.34 -10.18
C VAL A 133 0.07 -2.61 -10.15
N PHE A 134 0.73 -2.26 -9.04
CA PHE A 134 2.17 -2.42 -8.88
C PHE A 134 2.59 -3.75 -8.27
N TYR A 135 1.64 -4.64 -7.97
CA TYR A 135 1.94 -5.94 -7.41
C TYR A 135 2.96 -6.70 -8.23
N ARG A 136 4.11 -7.00 -7.64
CA ARG A 136 5.25 -7.68 -8.25
C ARG A 136 5.84 -7.03 -9.52
N LYS A 137 5.42 -5.83 -9.88
CA LYS A 137 5.99 -5.04 -10.99
C LYS A 137 7.15 -4.16 -10.53
N ILE A 138 7.05 -3.63 -9.34
CA ILE A 138 8.09 -2.86 -8.65
C ILE A 138 8.34 -3.48 -7.26
N PRO A 139 9.40 -3.07 -6.52
CA PRO A 139 9.58 -3.44 -5.12
C PRO A 139 8.34 -3.10 -4.29
N PHE A 140 8.19 -3.78 -3.14
CA PHE A 140 7.05 -3.56 -2.26
C PHE A 140 6.82 -2.06 -1.97
N LEU A 141 5.61 -1.58 -2.29
CA LEU A 141 5.26 -0.16 -2.23
C LEU A 141 5.03 0.28 -0.79
N LYS A 142 5.89 1.17 -0.28
CA LYS A 142 5.75 1.80 1.03
C LYS A 142 5.14 3.19 0.87
N PHE A 143 4.07 3.48 1.60
CA PHE A 143 3.38 4.77 1.57
C PHE A 143 3.93 5.70 2.65
N PHE A 144 3.91 7.00 2.39
CA PHE A 144 4.10 7.99 3.43
C PHE A 144 2.86 8.02 4.33
N ILE A 145 3.04 7.68 5.59
CA ILE A 145 1.97 7.66 6.58
C ILE A 145 2.08 8.83 7.54
N LYS A 146 0.95 9.30 8.03
CA LYS A 146 0.91 10.32 9.06
C LYS A 146 1.43 9.73 10.38
N LYS A 147 2.30 10.45 11.11
CA LYS A 147 2.94 9.94 12.33
C LYS A 147 1.93 9.43 13.37
N GLU A 148 0.77 10.08 13.47
CA GLU A 148 -0.30 9.68 14.38
C GLU A 148 -0.92 8.31 14.02
N MET A 149 -0.83 7.89 12.76
CA MET A 149 -1.34 6.58 12.33
C MET A 149 -0.47 5.41 12.82
N LEU A 150 0.75 5.65 13.27
CA LEU A 150 1.57 4.63 13.90
C LEU A 150 0.97 4.11 15.22
N TRP A 151 0.08 4.87 15.84
CA TRP A 151 -0.65 4.46 17.04
C TRP A 151 -1.89 3.60 16.74
N PHE A 152 -2.22 3.42 15.47
CA PHE A 152 -3.36 2.57 15.09
C PHE A 152 -3.06 1.11 15.44
N PRO A 153 -3.95 0.44 16.20
CA PRO A 153 -3.71 -0.92 16.67
C PRO A 153 -3.45 -1.87 15.50
N LEU A 154 -2.50 -2.77 15.65
CA LEU A 154 -2.02 -3.76 14.69
C LEU A 154 -1.37 -3.14 13.43
N LEU A 155 -2.07 -2.28 12.69
CA LEU A 155 -1.55 -1.71 11.44
C LEU A 155 -0.40 -0.72 11.67
N GLY A 156 -0.50 0.11 12.70
CA GLY A 156 0.56 1.07 13.03
C GLY A 156 1.88 0.38 13.38
N GLN A 157 1.81 -0.68 14.19
CA GLN A 157 2.97 -1.49 14.54
C GLN A 157 3.53 -2.25 13.33
N ALA A 158 2.66 -2.75 12.44
CA ALA A 158 3.08 -3.39 11.21
C ALA A 158 3.84 -2.41 10.29
N TRP A 159 3.32 -1.20 10.09
CA TRP A 159 3.99 -0.16 9.30
C TRP A 159 5.33 0.25 9.91
N TRP A 160 5.40 0.40 11.22
CA TRP A 160 6.65 0.68 11.93
C TRP A 160 7.67 -0.43 11.72
N ALA A 161 7.27 -1.70 11.90
CA ALA A 161 8.13 -2.87 11.75
C ALA A 161 8.65 -3.08 10.32
N MET A 162 7.90 -2.61 9.34
CA MET A 162 8.24 -2.65 7.92
C MET A 162 8.96 -1.39 7.44
N ASP A 163 9.36 -0.48 8.33
CA ASP A 163 10.07 0.77 8.02
C ASP A 163 9.30 1.66 7.03
N PHE A 164 7.99 1.85 7.24
CA PHE A 164 7.21 2.80 6.47
C PHE A 164 7.61 4.24 6.82
N PRO A 165 7.84 5.10 5.83
CA PRO A 165 8.20 6.49 6.10
C PRO A 165 7.03 7.24 6.72
N SER A 166 7.22 7.78 7.92
CA SER A 166 6.22 8.59 8.60
C SER A 166 6.54 10.09 8.47
N VAL A 167 5.50 10.89 8.23
CA VAL A 167 5.62 12.35 8.10
C VAL A 167 4.80 13.05 9.18
N LYS A 168 5.38 14.09 9.77
CA LYS A 168 4.68 14.99 10.67
C LYS A 168 4.11 16.15 9.84
N ARG A 169 2.81 16.37 9.91
CA ARG A 169 2.21 17.57 9.31
C ARG A 169 2.41 18.75 10.27
N TYR A 170 3.08 19.78 9.79
CA TYR A 170 3.14 21.03 10.49
C TYR A 170 1.90 21.86 10.16
N SER A 171 1.26 22.44 11.19
CA SER A 171 0.19 23.42 11.02
C SER A 171 0.78 24.73 10.47
N LYS A 172 -0.03 25.55 9.79
CA LYS A 172 0.39 26.90 9.37
C LYS A 172 0.88 27.76 10.54
N SER A 173 0.32 27.55 11.75
CA SER A 173 0.77 28.20 12.98
C SER A 173 2.16 27.76 13.44
N ASP A 174 2.57 26.52 13.17
CA ASP A 174 3.90 26.02 13.51
C ASP A 174 4.98 26.63 12.59
N PHE A 175 4.64 26.85 11.32
CA PHE A 175 5.52 27.54 10.37
C PHE A 175 5.79 29.01 10.76
N GLN A 176 4.83 29.69 11.36
CA GLN A 176 5.03 31.08 11.83
C GLN A 176 5.94 31.15 13.05
N LYS A 177 5.89 30.17 13.96
CA LYS A 177 6.73 30.10 15.16
C LYS A 177 8.21 29.81 14.88
N THR A 178 8.52 29.21 13.72
CA THR A 178 9.91 28.87 13.35
C THR A 178 10.63 30.01 12.60
N ARG A 179 9.90 31.11 12.30
CA ARG A 179 10.41 32.29 11.58
C ARG A 179 10.74 33.48 12.50
N THR A 180 10.46 33.39 13.78
CA THR A 180 10.86 34.32 14.84
C THR A 180 11.97 33.73 15.68
#